data_c0844a7d5f46a18a05304787ac14c987
#
_entry.id   c0844a7d5f46a18a05304787ac14c987
#
_cell.length_a   1.000
_cell.length_b   1.000
_cell.length_c   1.000
_cell.angle_alpha   90.00
_cell.angle_beta   90.00
_cell.angle_gamma   90.00
#
_symmetry.space_group_name_H-M   'P 1'
#
loop_
_entity.id
_entity.type
_entity.pdbx_description
1 polymer ?
#
loop_
_entity_poly.entity_id
_entity_poly.type
_entity_poly.pdbx_seq_one_letter_code
_entity_poly.pdbx_strand_id
1 'polypeptide(L)'
;MYNGAEKRMGKGRFCREFAVKTNKVMDLNTVKTVVVKIGTSTLTYENGKMNLRRIDKLCRTLCDLQNGGRRIVLVTSGAIGVGMGKLGLPERPDDTAKKQALAAIGQCELMFAYDKFFGEYHQNVAQVLLTA
;
A
#
# COMPACT_ATOMS: atom_id res chain seq x y z
N MET A 1 -30.42 19.09 7.81
CA MET A 1 -30.09 18.86 9.21
C MET A 1 -29.14 17.68 9.29
N TYR A 2 -27.87 17.99 9.54
CA TYR A 2 -26.81 17.01 9.76
C TYR A 2 -26.87 16.61 11.23
N ASN A 3 -27.01 15.34 11.53
CA ASN A 3 -26.76 14.85 12.90
C ASN A 3 -25.59 13.88 12.87
N GLY A 4 -24.53 14.33 13.51
CA GLY A 4 -23.27 13.64 13.64
C GLY A 4 -23.36 12.48 14.62
N ALA A 5 -22.71 11.40 14.26
CA ALA A 5 -22.24 10.40 15.19
C ALA A 5 -20.73 10.29 15.02
N GLU A 6 -20.01 11.22 15.66
CA GLU A 6 -18.58 11.05 15.92
C GLU A 6 -18.39 9.92 16.94
N LYS A 7 -18.11 8.74 16.46
CA LYS A 7 -17.46 7.72 17.30
C LYS A 7 -15.96 7.95 17.26
N ARG A 8 -15.44 8.48 18.37
CA ARG A 8 -14.01 8.62 18.65
C ARG A 8 -13.31 7.26 18.53
N MET A 9 -12.71 7.01 17.40
CA MET A 9 -11.65 6.01 17.28
C MET A 9 -10.34 6.73 17.04
N GLY A 10 -9.30 6.30 17.79
CA GLY A 10 -8.05 6.99 17.96
C GLY A 10 -7.43 7.56 16.68
N LYS A 11 -6.89 8.77 16.83
CA LYS A 11 -6.21 9.56 15.80
C LYS A 11 -4.96 8.84 15.28
N GLY A 12 -5.14 7.86 14.38
CA GLY A 12 -4.04 7.32 13.59
C GLY A 12 -4.21 7.79 12.15
N ARG A 13 -3.23 8.49 11.63
CA ARG A 13 -3.15 8.95 10.23
C ARG A 13 -3.43 7.84 9.20
N PHE A 14 -3.21 6.60 9.60
CA PHE A 14 -3.41 5.39 8.81
C PHE A 14 -4.88 5.13 8.40
N CYS A 15 -5.87 5.47 9.24
CA CYS A 15 -7.28 5.29 8.87
C CYS A 15 -7.80 6.32 7.87
N ARG A 16 -7.14 7.47 7.69
CA ARG A 16 -7.58 8.50 6.75
C ARG A 16 -7.22 8.21 5.29
N GLU A 17 -6.18 7.41 5.05
CA GLU A 17 -5.74 7.10 3.68
C GLU A 17 -6.61 6.05 2.99
N PHE A 18 -7.42 5.31 3.73
CA PHE A 18 -8.36 4.31 3.19
C PHE A 18 -9.80 4.82 3.05
N ALA A 19 -10.06 6.11 3.21
CA ALA A 19 -11.39 6.65 3.03
C ALA A 19 -11.78 6.64 1.54
N VAL A 20 -12.69 5.75 1.18
CA VAL A 20 -13.35 5.75 -0.13
C VAL A 20 -14.22 7.00 -0.22
N LYS A 21 -13.86 7.96 -1.09
CA LYS A 21 -14.73 9.09 -1.41
C LYS A 21 -15.89 8.61 -2.29
N THR A 22 -16.98 8.21 -1.69
CA THR A 22 -18.23 7.99 -2.42
C THR A 22 -19.35 8.76 -1.74
N ASN A 23 -20.10 9.55 -2.51
CA ASN A 23 -21.30 10.25 -2.03
C ASN A 23 -22.51 9.31 -1.83
N LYS A 24 -22.33 8.02 -1.98
CA LYS A 24 -23.35 6.99 -1.77
C LYS A 24 -22.92 6.15 -0.58
N VAL A 25 -23.78 6.02 0.41
CA VAL A 25 -23.57 5.06 1.51
C VAL A 25 -23.54 3.68 0.87
N MET A 26 -22.34 3.12 0.77
CA MET A 26 -22.13 1.81 0.20
C MET A 26 -22.20 0.78 1.33
N ASP A 27 -23.08 -0.20 1.20
CA ASP A 27 -23.08 -1.34 2.12
C ASP A 27 -21.84 -2.19 1.85
N LEU A 28 -20.86 -2.09 2.74
CA LEU A 28 -19.60 -2.84 2.63
C LEU A 28 -19.79 -4.36 2.67
N ASN A 29 -20.94 -4.85 3.13
CA ASN A 29 -21.23 -6.28 3.15
C ASN A 29 -21.49 -6.83 1.74
N THR A 30 -21.92 -5.98 0.81
CA THR A 30 -22.20 -6.37 -0.58
C THR A 30 -20.96 -6.28 -1.49
N VAL A 31 -19.85 -5.70 -1.01
CA VAL A 31 -18.63 -5.50 -1.79
C VAL A 31 -17.89 -6.81 -1.97
N LYS A 32 -17.76 -7.25 -3.23
CA LYS A 32 -17.03 -8.48 -3.61
C LYS A 32 -15.56 -8.23 -3.98
N THR A 33 -15.24 -7.04 -4.45
CA THR A 33 -13.87 -6.68 -4.87
C THR A 33 -13.45 -5.37 -4.21
N VAL A 34 -12.30 -5.38 -3.58
CA VAL A 34 -11.71 -4.20 -2.93
C VAL A 34 -10.40 -3.85 -3.64
N VAL A 35 -10.32 -2.62 -4.14
CA VAL A 35 -9.10 -2.07 -4.72
C VAL A 35 -8.49 -1.10 -3.72
N VAL A 36 -7.28 -1.39 -3.30
CA VAL A 36 -6.54 -0.58 -2.31
C VAL A 36 -5.35 0.07 -2.97
N LYS A 37 -5.32 1.41 -2.99
CA LYS A 37 -4.19 2.18 -3.51
C LYS A 37 -3.30 2.67 -2.38
N ILE A 38 -1.99 2.39 -2.48
CA ILE A 38 -0.98 2.76 -1.49
C ILE A 38 0.08 3.67 -2.11
N GLY A 39 0.31 4.81 -1.45
CA GLY A 39 1.37 5.76 -1.82
C GLY A 39 2.70 5.44 -1.13
N THR A 40 3.77 6.04 -1.63
CA THR A 40 5.14 5.87 -1.11
C THR A 40 5.24 6.23 0.37
N SER A 41 4.63 7.33 0.81
CA SER A 41 4.66 7.80 2.20
C SER A 41 4.05 6.83 3.21
N THR A 42 3.22 5.91 2.75
CA THR A 42 2.68 4.82 3.58
C THR A 42 3.68 3.69 3.74
N LEU A 43 4.46 3.43 2.69
CA LEU A 43 5.39 2.29 2.61
C LEU A 43 6.76 2.58 3.20
N THR A 44 7.17 3.85 3.25
CA THR A 44 8.51 4.25 3.71
C THR A 44 8.45 5.24 4.87
N TYR A 45 9.52 5.25 5.63
CA TYR A 45 9.84 6.36 6.54
C TYR A 45 10.40 7.55 5.75
N GLU A 46 10.56 8.71 6.40
CA GLU A 46 11.17 9.91 5.81
C GLU A 46 12.60 9.67 5.31
N ASN A 47 13.34 8.77 5.94
CA ASN A 47 14.68 8.35 5.53
C ASN A 47 14.70 7.35 4.36
N GLY A 48 13.58 7.11 3.71
CA GLY A 48 13.44 6.21 2.56
C GLY A 48 13.41 4.71 2.89
N LYS A 49 13.72 4.31 4.12
CA LYS A 49 13.66 2.89 4.51
C LYS A 49 12.22 2.40 4.57
N MET A 50 11.99 1.15 4.20
CA MET A 50 10.66 0.55 4.25
C MET A 50 10.12 0.49 5.68
N ASN A 51 8.87 0.88 5.84
CA ASN A 51 8.14 0.77 7.10
C ASN A 51 7.50 -0.62 7.21
N LEU A 52 8.30 -1.59 7.62
CA LEU A 52 7.89 -2.99 7.68
C LEU A 52 6.64 -3.19 8.56
N ARG A 53 6.54 -2.46 9.67
CA ARG A 53 5.37 -2.53 10.56
C ARG A 53 4.07 -2.12 9.86
N ARG A 54 4.12 -1.09 9.00
CA ARG A 54 2.94 -0.65 8.24
C ARG A 54 2.61 -1.64 7.13
N ILE A 55 3.63 -2.18 6.46
CA ILE A 55 3.46 -3.17 5.40
C ILE A 55 2.83 -4.45 5.98
N ASP A 56 3.35 -4.97 7.09
CA ASP A 56 2.80 -6.14 7.77
C ASP A 56 1.34 -5.93 8.17
N LYS A 57 1.02 -4.83 8.84
CA LYS A 57 -0.35 -4.49 9.23
C LYS A 57 -1.29 -4.43 8.02
N LEU A 58 -0.82 -3.85 6.91
CA LEU A 58 -1.57 -3.79 5.67
C LEU A 58 -1.83 -5.21 5.13
N CYS A 59 -0.79 -6.01 4.96
CA CYS A 59 -0.90 -7.36 4.42
C CYS A 59 -1.85 -8.20 5.26
N ARG A 60 -1.71 -8.17 6.57
CA ARG A 60 -2.62 -8.85 7.50
C ARG A 60 -4.09 -8.45 7.28
N THR A 61 -4.36 -7.15 7.22
CA THR A 61 -5.73 -6.65 7.02
C THR A 61 -6.31 -7.10 5.67
N LEU A 62 -5.49 -7.09 4.61
CA LEU A 62 -5.91 -7.53 3.29
C LEU A 62 -6.15 -9.04 3.23
N CYS A 63 -5.33 -9.82 3.93
CA CYS A 63 -5.54 -11.27 4.07
C CYS A 63 -6.85 -11.59 4.80
N ASP A 64 -7.17 -10.87 5.87
CA ASP A 64 -8.43 -11.04 6.59
C ASP A 64 -9.64 -10.76 5.67
N LEU A 65 -9.56 -9.71 4.84
CA LEU A 65 -10.61 -9.41 3.86
C LEU A 65 -10.72 -10.48 2.77
N GLN A 66 -9.58 -11.00 2.29
CA GLN A 66 -9.53 -12.08 1.32
C GLN A 66 -10.15 -13.36 1.88
N ASN A 67 -9.76 -13.73 3.10
CA ASN A 67 -10.29 -14.90 3.81
C ASN A 67 -11.81 -14.76 4.10
N GLY A 68 -12.28 -13.52 4.24
CA GLY A 68 -13.70 -13.19 4.31
C GLY A 68 -14.46 -13.27 2.97
N GLY A 69 -13.83 -13.80 1.91
CA GLY A 69 -14.43 -14.07 0.60
C GLY A 69 -14.41 -12.88 -0.37
N ARG A 70 -13.63 -11.83 -0.11
CA ARG A 70 -13.45 -10.68 -1.01
C ARG A 70 -12.25 -10.87 -1.92
N ARG A 71 -12.35 -10.39 -3.16
CA ARG A 71 -11.20 -10.27 -4.05
C ARG A 71 -10.45 -8.99 -3.75
N ILE A 72 -9.13 -9.08 -3.58
CA ILE A 72 -8.29 -7.94 -3.25
C ILE A 72 -7.37 -7.60 -4.43
N VAL A 73 -7.36 -6.33 -4.79
CA VAL A 73 -6.40 -5.76 -5.76
C VAL A 73 -5.61 -4.67 -5.05
N LEU A 74 -4.32 -4.89 -4.87
CA LEU A 74 -3.42 -3.92 -4.26
C LEU A 74 -2.70 -3.13 -5.36
N VAL A 75 -2.99 -1.82 -5.45
CA VAL A 75 -2.30 -0.88 -6.33
C VAL A 75 -1.24 -0.16 -5.52
N THR A 76 0.01 -0.48 -5.77
CA THR A 76 1.13 0.09 -5.02
C THR A 76 1.97 1.00 -5.90
N SER A 77 2.49 2.06 -5.30
CA SER A 77 3.53 2.93 -5.86
C SER A 77 4.68 3.00 -4.87
N GLY A 78 5.78 3.66 -5.25
CA GLY A 78 6.88 3.90 -4.30
C GLY A 78 8.16 3.16 -4.61
N ALA A 79 8.24 2.43 -5.74
CA ALA A 79 9.45 1.73 -6.15
C ALA A 79 10.69 2.64 -6.16
N ILE A 80 10.58 3.86 -6.72
CA ILE A 80 11.70 4.84 -6.71
C ILE A 80 12.11 5.17 -5.27
N GLY A 81 11.16 5.46 -4.39
CA GLY A 81 11.45 5.81 -2.99
C GLY A 81 12.12 4.67 -2.21
N VAL A 82 11.65 3.44 -2.43
CA VAL A 82 12.27 2.25 -1.82
C VAL A 82 13.68 2.03 -2.38
N GLY A 83 13.88 2.19 -3.70
CA GLY A 83 15.19 2.12 -4.32
C GLY A 83 16.17 3.17 -3.79
N MET A 84 15.70 4.41 -3.59
CA MET A 84 16.48 5.47 -2.95
C MET A 84 16.89 5.07 -1.52
N GLY A 85 15.93 4.60 -0.72
CA GLY A 85 16.21 4.18 0.66
C GLY A 85 17.18 3.00 0.74
N LYS A 86 17.12 2.07 -0.22
CA LYS A 86 18.06 0.95 -0.32
C LYS A 86 19.48 1.40 -0.64
N LEU A 87 19.62 2.37 -1.52
CA LEU A 87 20.93 2.93 -1.93
C LEU A 87 21.40 4.08 -1.05
N GLY A 88 20.62 4.49 -0.05
CA GLY A 88 20.97 5.59 0.85
C GLY A 88 21.03 6.96 0.17
N LEU A 89 20.26 7.16 -0.92
CA LEU A 89 20.23 8.44 -1.62
C LEU A 89 19.37 9.46 -0.87
N PRO A 90 19.90 10.64 -0.53
CA PRO A 90 19.18 11.65 0.24
C PRO A 90 18.11 12.37 -0.60
N GLU A 91 18.33 12.49 -1.92
CA GLU A 91 17.48 13.24 -2.82
C GLU A 91 17.07 12.43 -4.05
N ARG A 92 15.86 12.74 -4.54
CA ARG A 92 15.35 12.11 -5.75
C ARG A 92 16.03 12.69 -6.99
N PRO A 93 16.66 11.87 -7.83
CA PRO A 93 17.30 12.37 -9.04
C PRO A 93 16.26 12.91 -10.02
N ASP A 94 16.65 13.92 -10.80
CA ASP A 94 15.81 14.48 -11.87
C ASP A 94 15.93 13.67 -13.17
N ASP A 95 17.06 13.01 -13.38
CA ASP A 95 17.33 12.19 -14.55
C ASP A 95 16.40 10.97 -14.63
N THR A 96 15.80 10.78 -15.81
CA THR A 96 14.87 9.69 -16.08
C THR A 96 15.54 8.31 -16.00
N ALA A 97 16.76 8.16 -16.52
CA ALA A 97 17.48 6.89 -16.48
C ALA A 97 17.79 6.47 -15.03
N LYS A 98 18.18 7.42 -14.18
CA LYS A 98 18.39 7.17 -12.75
C LYS A 98 17.09 6.83 -12.04
N LYS A 99 15.97 7.50 -12.37
CA LYS A 99 14.64 7.15 -11.83
C LYS A 99 14.23 5.73 -12.21
N GLN A 100 14.47 5.32 -13.45
CA GLN A 100 14.17 3.96 -13.92
C GLN A 100 15.03 2.92 -13.20
N ALA A 101 16.32 3.17 -13.05
CA ALA A 101 17.22 2.28 -12.30
C ALA A 101 16.78 2.12 -10.83
N LEU A 102 16.44 3.23 -10.18
CA LEU A 102 15.90 3.20 -8.82
C LEU A 102 14.58 2.47 -8.72
N ALA A 103 13.69 2.66 -9.70
CA ALA A 103 12.42 1.96 -9.76
C ALA A 103 12.63 0.44 -9.89
N ALA A 104 13.57 0.01 -10.73
CA ALA A 104 13.89 -1.42 -10.90
C ALA A 104 14.39 -2.06 -9.60
N ILE A 105 15.33 -1.40 -8.90
CA ILE A 105 15.86 -1.85 -7.61
C ILE A 105 14.74 -1.89 -6.55
N GLY A 106 13.99 -0.81 -6.44
CA GLY A 106 12.96 -0.69 -5.43
C GLY A 106 11.74 -1.58 -5.67
N GLN A 107 11.42 -1.88 -6.93
CA GLN A 107 10.36 -2.81 -7.28
C GLN A 107 10.68 -4.23 -6.83
N CYS A 108 11.92 -4.66 -7.02
CA CYS A 108 12.39 -5.95 -6.52
C CYS A 108 12.22 -6.06 -4.99
N GLU A 109 12.62 -5.04 -4.24
CA GLU A 109 12.48 -5.00 -2.79
C GLU A 109 11.02 -5.00 -2.33
N LEU A 110 10.16 -4.22 -3.01
CA LEU A 110 8.72 -4.18 -2.71
C LEU A 110 8.06 -5.54 -2.92
N MET A 111 8.35 -6.19 -4.04
CA MET A 111 7.77 -7.50 -4.33
C MET A 111 8.25 -8.56 -3.35
N PHE A 112 9.54 -8.54 -3.01
CA PHE A 112 10.07 -9.43 -1.98
C PHE A 112 9.39 -9.21 -0.61
N ALA A 113 9.18 -7.95 -0.22
CA ALA A 113 8.49 -7.64 1.02
C ALA A 113 7.02 -8.12 1.01
N TYR A 114 6.30 -7.87 -0.08
CA TYR A 114 4.91 -8.32 -0.19
C TYR A 114 4.80 -9.85 -0.22
N ASP A 115 5.64 -10.53 -0.99
CA ASP A 115 5.67 -11.99 -1.03
C ASP A 115 5.93 -12.56 0.36
N LYS A 116 6.91 -12.03 1.08
CA LYS A 116 7.21 -12.43 2.44
C LYS A 116 6.02 -12.23 3.38
N PHE A 117 5.46 -11.02 3.46
CA PHE A 117 4.39 -10.72 4.41
C PHE A 117 3.07 -11.41 4.07
N PHE A 118 2.68 -11.50 2.81
CA PHE A 118 1.50 -12.25 2.41
C PHE A 118 1.69 -13.77 2.60
N GLY A 119 2.91 -14.27 2.38
CA GLY A 119 3.28 -15.67 2.60
C GLY A 119 3.12 -16.10 4.06
N GLU A 120 3.41 -15.21 5.03
CA GLU A 120 3.17 -15.48 6.46
C GLU A 120 1.69 -15.78 6.76
N TYR A 121 0.77 -15.29 5.91
CA TYR A 121 -0.68 -15.51 6.02
C TYR A 121 -1.20 -16.52 4.96
N HIS A 122 -0.31 -17.31 4.35
CA HIS A 122 -0.64 -18.32 3.34
C HIS A 122 -1.37 -17.75 2.12
N GLN A 123 -1.05 -16.51 1.74
CA GLN A 123 -1.57 -15.88 0.53
C GLN A 123 -0.48 -15.75 -0.53
N ASN A 124 -0.82 -16.15 -1.76
CA ASN A 124 0.06 -15.96 -2.90
C ASN A 124 -0.14 -14.56 -3.50
N VAL A 125 0.94 -13.96 -3.95
CA VAL A 125 0.93 -12.68 -4.65
C VAL A 125 1.40 -12.87 -6.09
N ALA A 126 0.83 -12.06 -6.98
CA ALA A 126 1.29 -11.94 -8.36
C ALA A 126 1.33 -10.48 -8.75
N GLN A 127 2.32 -10.10 -9.54
CA GLN A 127 2.49 -8.73 -10.01
C GLN A 127 1.98 -8.58 -11.44
N VAL A 128 1.25 -7.47 -11.67
CA VAL A 128 0.90 -6.98 -12.99
C VAL A 128 1.50 -5.58 -13.16
N LEU A 129 2.31 -5.39 -14.18
CA LEU A 129 2.82 -4.08 -14.59
C LEU A 129 1.93 -3.54 -15.70
N LEU A 130 1.32 -2.38 -15.45
CA LEU A 130 0.52 -1.69 -16.44
C LEU A 130 1.38 -0.62 -17.11
N THR A 131 1.50 -0.70 -18.40
CA THR A 131 2.12 0.32 -19.25
C THR A 131 1.04 1.09 -19.99
N ALA A 132 1.25 2.40 -20.16
CA ALA A 132 0.40 3.25 -20.99
C ALA A 132 0.73 3.05 -22.47
#